data_cdb9945b5f04ded3a27273b83dc2e867
#
_entry.id   cdb9945b5f04ded3a27273b83dc2e867
#
_cell.length_a   1.000
_cell.length_b   1.000
_cell.length_c   1.000
_cell.angle_alpha   90.00
_cell.angle_beta   90.00
_cell.angle_gamma   90.00
#
_symmetry.space_group_name_H-M   'P 1'
#
loop_
_entity.id
_entity.type
_entity.pdbx_description
1 polymer ?
#
loop_
_entity_poly.entity_id
_entity_poly.type
_entity_poly.pdbx_seq_one_letter_code
_entity_poly.pdbx_strand_id
1 'polypeptide(L)'
;MMHSLIYNMNLLRKSGLQLPEHTFYVDNLFVFVPLQYSKTLFYMNVDFYRYFIGREDQSVNEKVMISRIDQQIRVNELLMANFHSEWQFPPVLKNYLLNHLEITTVISCALLNKGGLPEHQEKKKALLADLKEANPEVFHLISQNALSRITMASNKPVQVLSNGIYTVTQRFFGFN
;
A
#
# COMPACT_ATOMS: atom_id res chain seq x y z
N MET A 1 -4.54 7.16 -8.20
CA MET A 1 -4.79 6.08 -9.22
C MET A 1 -6.25 5.73 -9.40
N MET A 2 -7.06 5.65 -8.35
CA MET A 2 -8.50 5.35 -8.44
C MET A 2 -9.25 6.21 -9.47
N HIS A 3 -8.92 7.48 -9.57
CA HIS A 3 -9.57 8.45 -10.45
C HIS A 3 -9.40 8.18 -11.95
N SER A 4 -8.45 7.32 -12.33
CA SER A 4 -8.16 6.95 -13.73
C SER A 4 -8.63 5.54 -14.08
N LEU A 5 -9.44 4.91 -13.22
CA LEU A 5 -9.96 3.57 -13.45
C LEU A 5 -11.48 3.59 -13.66
N ILE A 6 -11.92 2.87 -14.66
CA ILE A 6 -13.35 2.61 -14.93
C ILE A 6 -13.54 1.10 -14.93
N TYR A 7 -14.40 0.60 -14.07
CA TYR A 7 -14.75 -0.80 -13.98
C TYR A 7 -16.15 -1.10 -14.54
N ASN A 8 -16.29 -2.25 -15.15
CA ASN A 8 -17.60 -2.80 -15.42
C ASN A 8 -18.32 -3.13 -14.10
N MET A 9 -19.58 -2.72 -13.95
CA MET A 9 -20.35 -2.91 -12.72
C MET A 9 -20.54 -4.38 -12.34
N ASN A 10 -20.66 -5.28 -13.32
CA ASN A 10 -20.76 -6.71 -13.03
C ASN A 10 -19.45 -7.26 -12.44
N LEU A 11 -18.31 -6.75 -12.89
CA LEU A 11 -17.00 -7.09 -12.33
C LEU A 11 -16.87 -6.59 -10.88
N LEU A 12 -17.27 -5.34 -10.60
CA LEU A 12 -17.26 -4.80 -9.25
C LEU A 12 -18.15 -5.62 -8.31
N ARG A 13 -19.37 -5.96 -8.74
CA ARG A 13 -20.26 -6.82 -7.93
C ARG A 13 -19.68 -8.21 -7.70
N LYS A 14 -19.07 -8.80 -8.74
CA LYS A 14 -18.43 -10.12 -8.65
C LYS A 14 -17.21 -10.12 -7.72
N SER A 15 -16.47 -9.01 -7.65
CA SER A 15 -15.29 -8.92 -6.79
C SER A 15 -15.64 -8.87 -5.29
N GLY A 16 -16.91 -8.64 -4.95
CA GLY A 16 -17.33 -8.52 -3.56
C GLY A 16 -16.66 -7.36 -2.80
N LEU A 17 -16.07 -6.39 -3.54
CA LEU A 17 -15.37 -5.25 -2.94
C LEU A 17 -16.27 -4.54 -1.91
N GLN A 18 -15.78 -4.46 -0.68
CA GLN A 18 -16.36 -3.64 0.38
C GLN A 18 -15.33 -2.61 0.82
N LEU A 19 -15.71 -1.35 0.77
CA LEU A 19 -14.87 -0.25 1.24
C LEU A 19 -15.23 0.07 2.68
N PRO A 20 -14.28 0.06 3.63
CA PRO A 20 -14.56 0.42 5.01
C PRO A 20 -14.96 1.89 5.10
N GLU A 21 -16.01 2.15 5.87
CA GLU A 21 -16.49 3.50 6.12
C GLU A 21 -15.50 4.30 6.96
N HIS A 22 -15.51 5.62 6.79
CA HIS A 22 -14.68 6.58 7.53
C HIS A 22 -13.18 6.23 7.51
N THR A 23 -12.69 5.62 6.41
CA THR A 23 -11.31 5.17 6.25
C THR A 23 -10.67 5.84 5.04
N PHE A 24 -9.52 6.49 5.23
CA PHE A 24 -8.70 6.99 4.13
C PHE A 24 -7.95 5.86 3.45
N TYR A 25 -7.42 6.12 2.26
CA TYR A 25 -6.59 5.19 1.47
C TYR A 25 -7.34 3.96 0.92
N VAL A 26 -8.66 3.94 1.00
CA VAL A 26 -9.52 2.88 0.44
C VAL A 26 -9.45 2.79 -1.08
N ASP A 27 -8.91 3.82 -1.75
CA ASP A 27 -8.57 3.82 -3.16
C ASP A 27 -7.61 2.67 -3.53
N ASN A 28 -6.74 2.25 -2.61
CA ASN A 28 -5.90 1.08 -2.79
C ASN A 28 -6.74 -0.20 -2.93
N LEU A 29 -7.77 -0.38 -2.11
CA LEU A 29 -8.69 -1.52 -2.22
C LEU A 29 -9.50 -1.48 -3.51
N PHE A 30 -9.97 -0.28 -3.91
CA PHE A 30 -10.71 -0.09 -5.15
C PHE A 30 -9.89 -0.46 -6.39
N VAL A 31 -8.58 -0.20 -6.36
CA VAL A 31 -7.66 -0.59 -7.44
C VAL A 31 -7.36 -2.09 -7.39
N PHE A 32 -7.05 -2.61 -6.21
CA PHE A 32 -6.46 -3.93 -6.02
C PHE A 32 -7.47 -5.08 -6.15
N VAL A 33 -8.59 -4.99 -5.43
CA VAL A 33 -9.52 -6.11 -5.30
C VAL A 33 -10.20 -6.45 -6.64
N PRO A 34 -10.85 -5.50 -7.34
CA PRO A 34 -11.52 -5.82 -8.59
C PRO A 34 -10.57 -6.22 -9.72
N LEU A 35 -9.32 -5.73 -9.68
CA LEU A 35 -8.34 -6.03 -10.72
C LEU A 35 -8.04 -7.54 -10.80
N GLN A 36 -8.09 -8.25 -9.70
CA GLN A 36 -7.89 -9.70 -9.63
C GLN A 36 -8.95 -10.49 -10.43
N TYR A 37 -10.13 -9.92 -10.58
CA TYR A 37 -11.25 -10.50 -11.33
C TYR A 37 -11.28 -10.09 -12.81
N SER A 38 -10.38 -9.16 -13.21
CA SER A 38 -10.32 -8.62 -14.56
C SER A 38 -9.66 -9.61 -15.52
N LYS A 39 -10.31 -9.85 -16.66
CA LYS A 39 -9.75 -10.67 -17.75
C LYS A 39 -9.10 -9.83 -18.83
N THR A 40 -9.57 -8.61 -19.01
CA THR A 40 -9.11 -7.68 -20.03
C THR A 40 -8.98 -6.29 -19.46
N LEU A 41 -7.98 -5.55 -19.92
CA LEU A 41 -7.73 -4.16 -19.58
C LEU A 41 -7.61 -3.37 -20.88
N PHE A 42 -8.32 -2.24 -20.96
CA PHE A 42 -8.20 -1.32 -22.08
C PHE A 42 -7.54 -0.03 -21.59
N TYR A 43 -6.43 0.34 -22.21
CA TYR A 43 -5.74 1.58 -21.93
C TYR A 43 -6.20 2.68 -22.88
N MET A 44 -6.66 3.80 -22.33
CA MET A 44 -6.98 5.02 -23.08
C MET A 44 -5.91 6.08 -22.81
N ASN A 45 -5.26 6.53 -23.86
CA ASN A 45 -4.28 7.64 -23.75
C ASN A 45 -5.00 8.99 -23.77
N VAL A 46 -5.71 9.31 -22.69
CA VAL A 46 -6.47 10.55 -22.54
C VAL A 46 -6.21 11.16 -21.16
N ASP A 47 -6.19 12.47 -21.07
CA ASP A 47 -6.13 13.23 -19.80
C ASP A 47 -7.52 13.17 -19.11
N PHE A 48 -7.84 12.02 -18.57
CA PHE A 48 -9.16 11.77 -18.00
C PHE A 48 -9.39 12.50 -16.67
N TYR A 49 -8.34 12.65 -15.86
CA TYR A 49 -8.43 13.29 -14.56
C TYR A 49 -7.19 14.14 -14.27
N ARG A 50 -7.41 15.38 -13.85
CA ARG A 50 -6.35 16.30 -13.43
C ARG A 50 -6.38 16.45 -11.92
N TYR A 51 -5.32 16.00 -11.26
CA TYR A 51 -5.19 16.04 -9.81
C TYR A 51 -4.30 17.23 -9.40
N PHE A 52 -4.86 18.15 -8.62
CA PHE A 52 -4.08 19.25 -8.08
C PHE A 52 -3.30 18.79 -6.86
N ILE A 53 -1.97 18.86 -6.93
CA ILE A 53 -1.05 18.46 -5.85
C ILE A 53 -0.44 19.70 -5.21
N GLY A 54 -0.19 19.65 -3.89
CA GLY A 54 0.56 20.71 -3.17
C GLY A 54 -0.25 21.48 -2.12
N ARG A 55 -1.46 21.02 -1.76
CA ARG A 55 -2.17 21.56 -0.61
C ARG A 55 -1.70 20.90 0.68
N GLU A 56 -1.57 21.66 1.77
CA GLU A 56 -1.12 21.16 3.07
C GLU A 56 -2.11 20.18 3.74
N ASP A 57 -3.40 20.30 3.40
CA ASP A 57 -4.50 19.47 3.94
C ASP A 57 -4.70 18.14 3.19
N GLN A 58 -3.86 17.84 2.19
CA GLN A 58 -4.00 16.62 1.41
C GLN A 58 -3.73 15.36 2.24
N SER A 59 -4.53 14.32 1.97
CA SER A 59 -4.42 13.01 2.66
C SER A 59 -3.05 12.34 2.49
N VAL A 60 -2.30 12.71 1.46
CA VAL A 60 -0.94 12.23 1.18
C VAL A 60 0.17 13.06 1.86
N ASN A 61 -0.17 14.12 2.60
CA ASN A 61 0.80 14.83 3.41
C ASN A 61 1.31 13.92 4.54
N GLU A 62 2.63 13.87 4.75
CA GLU A 62 3.28 12.97 5.71
C GLU A 62 2.72 13.08 7.13
N LYS A 63 2.55 14.32 7.63
CA LYS A 63 2.00 14.54 8.98
C LYS A 63 0.57 14.02 9.09
N VAL A 64 -0.23 14.22 8.05
CA VAL A 64 -1.60 13.73 7.97
C VAL A 64 -1.61 12.20 7.91
N MET A 65 -0.71 11.59 7.13
CA MET A 65 -0.59 10.13 7.04
C MET A 65 -0.18 9.50 8.38
N ILE A 66 0.78 10.09 9.09
CA ILE A 66 1.20 9.62 10.42
C ILE A 66 0.04 9.74 11.42
N SER A 67 -0.72 10.84 11.41
CA SER A 67 -1.88 11.00 12.31
C SER A 67 -3.02 10.01 12.02
N ARG A 68 -3.05 9.41 10.83
CA ARG A 68 -4.05 8.42 10.38
C ARG A 68 -3.44 7.04 10.17
N ILE A 69 -2.35 6.75 10.85
CA ILE A 69 -1.57 5.53 10.62
C ILE A 69 -2.39 4.24 10.83
N ASP A 70 -3.34 4.25 11.75
CA ASP A 70 -4.21 3.09 12.00
C ASP A 70 -5.12 2.77 10.81
N GLN A 71 -5.53 3.78 10.05
CA GLN A 71 -6.30 3.57 8.82
C GLN A 71 -5.42 3.01 7.70
N GLN A 72 -4.18 3.46 7.60
CA GLN A 72 -3.20 2.92 6.66
C GLN A 72 -2.88 1.44 6.97
N ILE A 73 -2.71 1.08 8.24
CA ILE A 73 -2.51 -0.29 8.70
C ILE A 73 -3.72 -1.14 8.31
N ARG A 74 -4.93 -0.70 8.66
CA ARG A 74 -6.18 -1.40 8.31
C ARG A 74 -6.30 -1.68 6.82
N VAL A 75 -5.98 -0.70 5.97
CA VAL A 75 -6.04 -0.89 4.51
C VAL A 75 -4.99 -1.90 4.05
N ASN A 76 -3.78 -1.88 4.61
CA ASN A 76 -2.73 -2.84 4.28
C ASN A 76 -3.14 -4.28 4.64
N GLU A 77 -3.69 -4.50 5.82
CA GLU A 77 -4.25 -5.79 6.26
C GLU A 77 -5.37 -6.27 5.35
N LEU A 78 -6.29 -5.37 4.98
CA LEU A 78 -7.38 -5.69 4.05
C LEU A 78 -6.87 -6.04 2.64
N LEU A 79 -5.82 -5.39 2.15
CA LEU A 79 -5.19 -5.75 0.88
C LEU A 79 -4.62 -7.17 0.93
N MET A 80 -3.92 -7.53 2.00
CA MET A 80 -3.36 -8.86 2.19
C MET A 80 -4.47 -9.92 2.30
N ALA A 81 -5.50 -9.65 3.11
CA ALA A 81 -6.63 -10.57 3.31
C ALA A 81 -7.47 -10.78 2.02
N ASN A 82 -7.48 -9.81 1.12
CA ASN A 82 -8.20 -9.90 -0.15
C ASN A 82 -7.30 -10.34 -1.33
N PHE A 83 -6.08 -10.75 -1.10
CA PHE A 83 -5.23 -11.27 -2.16
C PHE A 83 -5.42 -12.78 -2.33
N HIS A 84 -5.94 -13.16 -3.50
CA HIS A 84 -6.15 -14.56 -3.87
C HIS A 84 -4.85 -15.21 -4.38
N SER A 85 -3.94 -15.49 -3.46
CA SER A 85 -2.61 -16.05 -3.80
C SER A 85 -2.67 -17.41 -4.50
N GLU A 86 -3.74 -18.18 -4.26
CA GLU A 86 -4.04 -19.48 -4.87
C GLU A 86 -4.49 -19.39 -6.33
N TRP A 87 -4.87 -18.19 -6.81
CA TRP A 87 -5.29 -18.03 -8.20
C TRP A 87 -4.11 -17.99 -9.15
N GLN A 88 -4.30 -18.58 -10.32
CA GLN A 88 -3.32 -18.51 -11.40
C GLN A 88 -3.48 -17.21 -12.18
N PHE A 89 -2.75 -16.19 -11.75
CA PHE A 89 -2.69 -14.92 -12.47
C PHE A 89 -1.68 -14.97 -13.63
N PRO A 90 -1.93 -14.21 -14.72
CA PRO A 90 -0.88 -13.91 -15.67
C PRO A 90 0.33 -13.28 -14.94
N PRO A 91 1.58 -13.61 -15.32
CA PRO A 91 2.77 -13.14 -14.58
C PRO A 91 2.84 -11.63 -14.38
N VAL A 92 2.44 -10.85 -15.38
CA VAL A 92 2.40 -9.39 -15.32
C VAL A 92 1.43 -8.90 -14.23
N LEU A 93 0.24 -9.50 -14.16
CA LEU A 93 -0.75 -9.14 -13.15
C LEU A 93 -0.30 -9.57 -11.74
N LYS A 94 0.23 -10.79 -11.62
CA LYS A 94 0.77 -11.27 -10.33
C LYS A 94 1.85 -10.34 -9.79
N ASN A 95 2.81 -9.97 -10.64
CA ASN A 95 3.89 -9.05 -10.27
C ASN A 95 3.35 -7.67 -9.88
N TYR A 96 2.36 -7.16 -10.60
CA TYR A 96 1.72 -5.89 -10.25
C TYR A 96 1.06 -5.94 -8.86
N LEU A 97 0.30 -7.00 -8.58
CA LEU A 97 -0.39 -7.18 -7.30
C LEU A 97 0.61 -7.32 -6.13
N LEU A 98 1.65 -8.14 -6.30
CA LEU A 98 2.71 -8.29 -5.30
C LEU A 98 3.44 -6.98 -5.05
N ASN A 99 3.79 -6.24 -6.11
CA ASN A 99 4.43 -4.94 -5.99
C ASN A 99 3.53 -3.91 -5.29
N HIS A 100 2.22 -3.96 -5.52
CA HIS A 100 1.26 -3.10 -4.82
C HIS A 100 1.22 -3.40 -3.31
N LEU A 101 1.18 -4.67 -2.92
CA LEU A 101 1.27 -5.11 -1.52
C LEU A 101 2.60 -4.69 -0.89
N GLU A 102 3.71 -4.89 -1.59
CA GLU A 102 5.04 -4.49 -1.14
C GLU A 102 5.11 -2.99 -0.87
N ILE A 103 4.74 -2.16 -1.84
CA ILE A 103 4.78 -0.71 -1.73
C ILE A 103 3.90 -0.23 -0.56
N THR A 104 2.68 -0.76 -0.43
CA THR A 104 1.77 -0.37 0.65
C THR A 104 2.35 -0.75 2.02
N THR A 105 2.96 -1.92 2.14
CA THR A 105 3.61 -2.37 3.39
C THR A 105 4.85 -1.53 3.71
N VAL A 106 5.67 -1.22 2.71
CA VAL A 106 6.84 -0.36 2.88
C VAL A 106 6.43 1.05 3.33
N ILE A 107 5.39 1.62 2.73
CA ILE A 107 4.86 2.95 3.13
C ILE A 107 4.37 2.90 4.58
N SER A 108 3.59 1.89 4.96
CA SER A 108 3.10 1.72 6.33
C SER A 108 4.26 1.65 7.35
N CYS A 109 5.27 0.82 7.06
CA CYS A 109 6.46 0.70 7.90
C CYS A 109 7.30 1.99 7.96
N ALA A 110 7.45 2.70 6.83
CA ALA A 110 8.20 3.95 6.77
C ALA A 110 7.53 5.04 7.61
N LEU A 111 6.21 5.18 7.54
CA LEU A 111 5.44 6.13 8.34
C LEU A 111 5.54 5.81 9.85
N LEU A 112 5.45 4.53 10.21
CA LEU A 112 5.63 4.06 11.59
C LEU A 112 7.06 4.32 12.11
N ASN A 113 8.08 4.13 11.27
CA ASN A 113 9.45 4.49 11.62
C ASN A 113 9.61 6.00 11.82
N LYS A 114 9.01 6.81 10.95
CA LYS A 114 9.12 8.27 10.98
C LYS A 114 8.34 8.90 12.12
N GLY A 115 7.21 8.32 12.50
CA GLY A 115 6.42 8.79 13.65
C GLY A 115 7.16 8.73 14.98
N GLY A 116 8.16 7.84 15.11
CA GLY A 116 9.16 7.84 16.18
C GLY A 116 8.68 7.52 17.59
N LEU A 117 7.38 7.31 17.80
CA LEU A 117 6.80 6.97 19.10
C LEU A 117 7.01 5.48 19.40
N PRO A 118 7.19 5.10 20.69
CA PRO A 118 7.29 3.67 21.07
C PRO A 118 6.11 2.83 20.57
N GLU A 119 4.90 3.37 20.65
CA GLU A 119 3.68 2.72 20.18
C GLU A 119 3.71 2.42 18.67
N HIS A 120 4.36 3.27 17.86
CA HIS A 120 4.50 3.03 16.42
C HIS A 120 5.36 1.80 16.13
N GLN A 121 6.38 1.53 16.96
CA GLN A 121 7.20 0.33 16.81
C GLN A 121 6.43 -0.94 17.18
N GLU A 122 5.57 -0.89 18.18
CA GLU A 122 4.68 -2.00 18.53
C GLU A 122 3.63 -2.23 17.43
N LYS A 123 3.00 -1.18 16.91
CA LYS A 123 2.08 -1.27 15.76
C LYS A 123 2.77 -1.87 14.53
N LYS A 124 4.02 -1.48 14.26
CA LYS A 124 4.81 -2.05 13.16
C LYS A 124 5.05 -3.54 13.32
N LYS A 125 5.44 -3.98 14.52
CA LYS A 125 5.66 -5.39 14.82
C LYS A 125 4.37 -6.19 14.67
N ALA A 126 3.26 -5.67 15.19
CA ALA A 126 1.94 -6.29 15.05
C ALA A 126 1.55 -6.45 13.59
N LEU A 127 1.58 -5.35 12.80
CA LEU A 127 1.30 -5.37 11.36
C LEU A 127 2.10 -6.45 10.62
N LEU A 128 3.42 -6.49 10.84
CA LEU A 128 4.28 -7.47 10.15
C LEU A 128 4.01 -8.90 10.58
N ALA A 129 3.62 -9.12 11.85
CA ALA A 129 3.21 -10.43 12.35
C ALA A 129 1.89 -10.86 11.70
N ASP A 130 0.89 -9.99 11.68
CA ASP A 130 -0.43 -10.26 11.13
C ASP A 130 -0.37 -10.52 9.61
N LEU A 131 0.43 -9.74 8.86
CA LEU A 131 0.64 -9.98 7.43
C LEU A 131 1.34 -11.32 7.17
N LYS A 132 2.33 -11.68 8.01
CA LYS A 132 3.04 -12.96 7.89
C LYS A 132 2.13 -14.15 8.24
N GLU A 133 1.26 -13.98 9.24
CA GLU A 133 0.28 -15.01 9.62
C GLU A 133 -0.79 -15.19 8.54
N ALA A 134 -1.29 -14.09 7.99
CA ALA A 134 -2.31 -14.11 6.93
C ALA A 134 -1.83 -14.85 5.66
N ASN A 135 -0.60 -14.60 5.22
CA ASN A 135 -0.03 -15.30 4.06
C ASN A 135 1.52 -15.31 4.11
N PRO A 136 2.14 -16.35 4.68
CA PRO A 136 3.59 -16.44 4.84
C PRO A 136 4.38 -16.41 3.53
N GLU A 137 3.85 -17.02 2.47
CA GLU A 137 4.50 -17.06 1.15
C GLU A 137 4.53 -15.67 0.52
N VAL A 138 3.38 -15.00 0.48
CA VAL A 138 3.27 -13.63 -0.05
C VAL A 138 4.12 -12.67 0.77
N PHE A 139 4.08 -12.77 2.10
CA PHE A 139 4.91 -11.97 2.98
C PHE A 139 6.41 -12.16 2.68
N HIS A 140 6.83 -13.39 2.45
CA HIS A 140 8.21 -13.68 2.06
C HIS A 140 8.56 -12.99 0.73
N LEU A 141 7.71 -13.09 -0.28
CA LEU A 141 7.93 -12.47 -1.59
C LEU A 141 8.07 -10.94 -1.50
N ILE A 142 7.17 -10.25 -0.80
CA ILE A 142 7.18 -8.78 -0.68
C ILE A 142 8.30 -8.25 0.22
N SER A 143 8.94 -9.12 1.02
CA SER A 143 10.04 -8.75 1.92
C SER A 143 11.44 -9.03 1.37
N GLN A 144 11.57 -9.45 0.10
CA GLN A 144 12.88 -9.81 -0.47
C GLN A 144 13.73 -8.63 -0.91
N ASN A 145 13.09 -7.54 -1.36
CA ASN A 145 13.80 -6.37 -1.85
C ASN A 145 14.59 -5.66 -0.75
N ALA A 146 15.73 -5.07 -1.10
CA ALA A 146 16.60 -4.38 -0.15
C ALA A 146 15.86 -3.25 0.61
N LEU A 147 15.05 -2.46 -0.10
CA LEU A 147 14.27 -1.38 0.50
C LEU A 147 13.24 -1.93 1.49
N SER A 148 12.52 -2.99 1.12
CA SER A 148 11.53 -3.64 1.98
C SER A 148 12.20 -4.20 3.24
N ARG A 149 13.32 -4.90 3.10
CA ARG A 149 14.09 -5.46 4.22
C ARG A 149 14.56 -4.38 5.19
N ILE A 150 15.09 -3.27 4.67
CA ILE A 150 15.55 -2.15 5.49
C ILE A 150 14.37 -1.49 6.21
N THR A 151 13.28 -1.21 5.51
CA THR A 151 12.14 -0.49 6.07
C THR A 151 11.35 -1.32 7.08
N MET A 152 11.21 -2.62 6.83
CA MET A 152 10.53 -3.56 7.73
C MET A 152 11.39 -3.96 8.94
N ALA A 153 12.72 -3.80 8.89
CA ALA A 153 13.60 -4.15 10.00
C ALA A 153 13.28 -3.36 11.28
N SER A 154 13.42 -4.04 12.44
CA SER A 154 13.11 -3.46 13.76
C SER A 154 14.33 -2.91 14.48
N ASN A 155 15.53 -3.01 13.89
CA ASN A 155 16.77 -2.57 14.51
C ASN A 155 16.96 -1.05 14.43
N LYS A 156 17.24 -0.38 15.54
CA LYS A 156 17.42 1.08 15.61
C LYS A 156 18.37 1.67 14.54
N PRO A 157 19.59 1.13 14.31
CA PRO A 157 20.49 1.68 13.29
C PRO A 157 19.92 1.58 11.88
N VAL A 158 19.17 0.53 11.59
CA VAL A 158 18.52 0.33 10.29
C VAL A 158 17.30 1.27 10.11
N GLN A 159 16.61 1.61 11.18
CA GLN A 159 15.53 2.61 11.16
C GLN A 159 16.05 4.01 10.82
N VAL A 160 17.22 4.39 11.38
CA VAL A 160 17.87 5.66 11.02
C VAL A 160 18.24 5.70 9.55
N LEU A 161 18.77 4.61 9.02
CA LEU A 161 19.07 4.46 7.59
C LEU A 161 17.80 4.55 6.73
N SER A 162 16.73 3.84 7.12
CA SER A 162 15.42 3.87 6.46
C SER A 162 14.87 5.30 6.38
N ASN A 163 14.92 6.04 7.47
CA ASN A 163 14.46 7.44 7.52
C ASN A 163 15.30 8.35 6.62
N GLY A 164 16.62 8.11 6.55
CA GLY A 164 17.52 8.82 5.64
C GLY A 164 17.17 8.56 4.16
N ILE A 165 17.00 7.30 3.78
CA ILE A 165 16.60 6.90 2.43
C ILE A 165 15.24 7.52 2.06
N TYR A 166 14.26 7.43 2.95
CA TYR A 166 12.93 8.02 2.74
C TYR A 166 13.02 9.53 2.50
N THR A 167 13.79 10.26 3.33
CA THR A 167 13.97 11.72 3.18
C THR A 167 14.65 12.09 1.86
N VAL A 168 15.64 11.32 1.44
CA VAL A 168 16.32 11.52 0.14
C VAL A 168 15.34 11.25 -1.00
N THR A 169 14.61 10.15 -0.96
CA THR A 169 13.62 9.79 -1.98
C THR A 169 12.52 10.86 -2.10
N GLN A 170 12.02 11.35 -0.96
CA GLN A 170 11.03 12.42 -0.92
C GLN A 170 11.54 13.71 -1.60
N ARG A 171 12.81 14.06 -1.36
CA ARG A 171 13.44 15.26 -1.96
C ARG A 171 13.63 15.15 -3.47
N PHE A 172 13.95 13.94 -3.97
CA PHE A 172 14.17 13.70 -5.41
C PHE A 172 12.87 13.51 -6.20
N PHE A 173 11.85 12.89 -5.61
CA PHE A 173 10.58 12.57 -6.27
C PHE A 173 9.45 13.56 -5.97
N GLY A 174 9.71 14.61 -5.17
CA GLY A 174 8.77 15.70 -4.96
C GLY A 174 7.47 15.34 -4.24
N PHE A 175 7.49 14.31 -3.41
CA PHE A 175 6.37 14.01 -2.52
C PHE A 175 6.43 14.95 -1.31
N ASN A 176 5.72 16.06 -1.39
CA ASN A 176 5.51 16.96 -0.25
C ASN A 176 4.20 16.63 0.46
#